data_9f0bba56c8f28cecfa2071ff894c9e72
#
_entry.id   9f0bba56c8f28cecfa2071ff894c9e72
#
_cell.length_a   1.000
_cell.length_b   1.000
_cell.length_c   1.000
_cell.angle_alpha   90.00
_cell.angle_beta   90.00
_cell.angle_gamma   90.00
#
_symmetry.space_group_name_H-M   'P 1'
#
loop_
_entity.id
_entity.type
_entity.pdbx_description
1 polymer ?
#
loop_
_entity_poly.entity_id
_entity_poly.type
_entity_poly.pdbx_seq_one_letter_code
_entity_poly.pdbx_strand_id
1 'polypeptide(L)'
;MTMTSMRLELLGDLLIRSGDGALVTIGAKKSQALLAYLAMKPVQHVSREKLAGLLWSSTGPDQARQSLRQTLSTIRKELSQIAPKQKTLIEDGDLLSLDRSVTCDVPELESLININTETSLKQAIELYRGDFLEGFSINEERFDQFVVGERDRLHRLALRAHAQLVELQARRGALDEAIGTAQKSLRLDILQEPMHRMLMRLYLESGDVVEALQQYETCFKVLRRELRIDPDTDTKALQREILQIRAQRGEEAKKAEGRRTILVVEDNVLSRELMNAVLKSAGYSVVLAKDGAEALMVVGREKIDLLVIDVDLPYIDGHSLLQAMHENGVAVPAIFISGLPGDDVEVRAFEVGAADFIRKPVKNSVLLARVAKVMKEAD
;
A
#
# COMPACT_ATOMS: atom_id res chain seq x y z
N MET A 1 -0.63 -31.25 23.76
CA MET A 1 -0.69 -31.04 22.29
C MET A 1 -1.16 -32.32 21.66
N THR A 2 -2.36 -32.37 21.10
CA THR A 2 -2.87 -33.52 20.33
C THR A 2 -2.05 -33.56 19.03
N MET A 3 -1.36 -34.69 18.78
CA MET A 3 -0.61 -34.85 17.53
C MET A 3 -1.61 -34.88 16.37
N THR A 4 -1.40 -34.08 15.34
CA THR A 4 -2.21 -34.10 14.12
C THR A 4 -2.10 -35.48 13.47
N SER A 5 -3.23 -36.13 13.23
CA SER A 5 -3.27 -37.44 12.58
C SER A 5 -3.37 -37.35 11.07
N MET A 6 -4.07 -36.32 10.61
CA MET A 6 -4.35 -36.07 9.21
C MET A 6 -4.70 -34.59 9.00
N ARG A 7 -4.32 -34.03 7.86
CA ARG A 7 -4.69 -32.68 7.43
C ARG A 7 -5.42 -32.76 6.09
N LEU A 8 -6.56 -32.12 6.01
CA LEU A 8 -7.27 -31.87 4.75
C LEU A 8 -7.00 -30.43 4.29
N GLU A 9 -6.58 -30.29 3.07
CA GLU A 9 -6.42 -29.00 2.38
C GLU A 9 -7.49 -28.94 1.31
N LEU A 10 -8.41 -28.00 1.44
CA LEU A 10 -9.62 -27.87 0.65
C LEU A 10 -9.69 -26.51 -0.09
N LEU A 11 -8.78 -25.58 0.23
CA LEU A 11 -8.67 -24.28 -0.40
C LEU A 11 -7.71 -24.35 -1.61
N GLY A 12 -8.26 -24.63 -2.76
CA GLY A 12 -7.63 -25.05 -4.01
C GLY A 12 -7.96 -26.52 -4.28
N ASP A 13 -7.00 -27.28 -4.83
CA ASP A 13 -7.14 -28.73 -5.02
C ASP A 13 -7.35 -29.45 -3.70
N LEU A 14 -8.17 -30.53 -3.75
CA LEU A 14 -8.34 -31.38 -2.59
C LEU A 14 -7.07 -32.21 -2.35
N LEU A 15 -6.38 -31.93 -1.24
CA LEU A 15 -5.20 -32.70 -0.81
C LEU A 15 -5.43 -33.24 0.61
N ILE A 16 -4.98 -34.48 0.83
CA ILE A 16 -5.00 -35.13 2.14
C ILE A 16 -3.57 -35.46 2.51
N ARG A 17 -3.17 -35.06 3.72
CA ARG A 17 -1.83 -35.35 4.27
C ARG A 17 -1.95 -36.15 5.56
N SER A 18 -1.06 -37.10 5.74
CA SER A 18 -0.85 -37.78 7.00
C SER A 18 -0.18 -36.86 8.04
N GLY A 19 -0.13 -37.30 9.29
CA GLY A 19 0.43 -36.51 10.39
C GLY A 19 1.93 -36.16 10.25
N ASP A 20 2.66 -36.86 9.43
CA ASP A 20 4.06 -36.58 9.03
C ASP A 20 4.17 -35.67 7.79
N GLY A 21 3.03 -35.23 7.21
CA GLY A 21 2.97 -34.33 6.06
C GLY A 21 2.96 -35.02 4.68
N ALA A 22 3.08 -36.34 4.60
CA ALA A 22 3.06 -37.07 3.36
C ALA A 22 1.68 -37.01 2.68
N LEU A 23 1.65 -36.88 1.34
CA LEU A 23 0.40 -36.95 0.58
C LEU A 23 -0.20 -38.36 0.65
N VAL A 24 -1.50 -38.40 0.89
CA VAL A 24 -2.27 -39.63 0.99
C VAL A 24 -3.40 -39.63 -0.03
N THR A 25 -3.56 -40.75 -0.72
CA THR A 25 -4.65 -40.92 -1.68
C THR A 25 -5.78 -41.73 -1.06
N ILE A 26 -6.97 -41.13 -1.01
CA ILE A 26 -8.24 -41.81 -0.77
C ILE A 26 -8.85 -42.18 -2.12
N GLY A 27 -9.12 -43.46 -2.34
CA GLY A 27 -9.41 -43.96 -3.69
C GLY A 27 -10.73 -43.46 -4.29
N ALA A 28 -11.80 -43.45 -3.54
CA ALA A 28 -13.14 -43.12 -4.06
C ALA A 28 -13.50 -41.64 -3.89
N LYS A 29 -13.92 -40.96 -4.98
CA LYS A 29 -14.33 -39.54 -4.94
C LYS A 29 -15.41 -39.26 -3.88
N LYS A 30 -16.38 -40.15 -3.70
CA LYS A 30 -17.43 -39.99 -2.67
C LYS A 30 -16.88 -40.14 -1.24
N SER A 31 -15.80 -40.91 -1.06
CA SER A 31 -15.06 -40.96 0.21
C SER A 31 -14.35 -39.64 0.50
N GLN A 32 -13.71 -39.08 -0.50
CA GLN A 32 -13.04 -37.76 -0.43
C GLN A 32 -14.07 -36.67 -0.10
N ALA A 33 -15.21 -36.62 -0.80
CA ALA A 33 -16.29 -35.66 -0.58
C ALA A 33 -16.86 -35.75 0.85
N LEU A 34 -17.03 -36.97 1.39
CA LEU A 34 -17.52 -37.20 2.73
C LEU A 34 -16.52 -36.66 3.77
N LEU A 35 -15.24 -36.98 3.63
CA LEU A 35 -14.19 -36.47 4.51
C LEU A 35 -14.08 -34.94 4.44
N ALA A 36 -14.09 -34.36 3.26
CA ALA A 36 -14.08 -32.92 3.07
C ALA A 36 -15.28 -32.23 3.76
N TYR A 37 -16.48 -32.77 3.59
CA TYR A 37 -17.67 -32.22 4.25
C TYR A 37 -17.60 -32.29 5.77
N LEU A 38 -17.13 -33.41 6.34
CA LEU A 38 -16.98 -33.56 7.78
C LEU A 38 -15.86 -32.67 8.36
N ALA A 39 -14.75 -32.50 7.62
CA ALA A 39 -13.60 -31.71 8.05
C ALA A 39 -13.90 -30.21 8.16
N MET A 40 -14.82 -29.71 7.35
CA MET A 40 -15.31 -28.32 7.44
C MET A 40 -16.11 -28.02 8.70
N LYS A 41 -16.56 -29.06 9.40
CA LYS A 41 -17.41 -28.95 10.58
C LYS A 41 -16.79 -29.64 11.79
N PRO A 42 -15.62 -29.14 12.23
CA PRO A 42 -14.94 -29.75 13.37
C PRO A 42 -15.90 -29.71 14.58
N VAL A 43 -16.01 -30.86 15.28
CA VAL A 43 -16.86 -30.98 16.48
C VAL A 43 -18.37 -31.07 16.21
N GLN A 44 -18.85 -30.84 14.98
CA GLN A 44 -20.28 -31.03 14.69
C GLN A 44 -20.55 -32.46 14.24
N HIS A 45 -21.51 -33.10 14.92
CA HIS A 45 -22.02 -34.39 14.52
C HIS A 45 -23.04 -34.23 13.37
N VAL A 46 -22.83 -34.96 12.27
CA VAL A 46 -23.69 -34.93 11.08
C VAL A 46 -24.43 -36.24 10.96
N SER A 47 -25.74 -36.20 10.76
CA SER A 47 -26.54 -37.40 10.62
C SER A 47 -26.22 -38.16 9.32
N ARG A 48 -26.30 -39.51 9.41
CA ARG A 48 -26.10 -40.38 8.22
C ARG A 48 -27.11 -40.07 7.13
N GLU A 49 -28.34 -39.72 7.50
CA GLU A 49 -29.40 -39.36 6.56
C GLU A 49 -29.01 -38.10 5.73
N LYS A 50 -28.48 -37.08 6.41
CA LYS A 50 -28.01 -35.85 5.74
C LYS A 50 -26.85 -36.15 4.78
N LEU A 51 -25.90 -36.98 5.19
CA LEU A 51 -24.77 -37.37 4.34
C LEU A 51 -25.18 -38.21 3.15
N ALA A 52 -26.11 -39.19 3.37
CA ALA A 52 -26.64 -40.00 2.28
C ALA A 52 -27.40 -39.13 1.27
N GLY A 53 -28.27 -38.20 1.72
CA GLY A 53 -28.98 -37.27 0.86
C GLY A 53 -28.15 -36.26 0.14
N LEU A 54 -26.94 -35.91 0.68
CA LEU A 54 -25.97 -35.01 0.05
C LEU A 54 -25.17 -35.70 -1.04
N LEU A 55 -24.66 -36.90 -0.74
CA LEU A 55 -23.64 -37.58 -1.59
C LEU A 55 -24.24 -38.60 -2.56
N TRP A 56 -25.52 -38.91 -2.42
CA TRP A 56 -26.29 -39.81 -3.29
C TRP A 56 -27.70 -39.23 -3.58
N SER A 57 -27.76 -37.97 -3.95
CA SER A 57 -29.00 -37.23 -4.18
C SER A 57 -29.82 -37.76 -5.38
N SER A 58 -29.14 -38.44 -6.30
CA SER A 58 -29.72 -39.03 -7.51
C SER A 58 -30.34 -40.43 -7.30
N THR A 59 -30.18 -41.02 -6.09
CA THR A 59 -30.67 -42.39 -5.79
C THR A 59 -31.75 -42.39 -4.73
N GLY A 60 -32.50 -43.51 -4.67
CA GLY A 60 -33.52 -43.68 -3.62
C GLY A 60 -32.92 -43.78 -2.20
N PRO A 61 -33.70 -43.43 -1.15
CA PRO A 61 -33.17 -43.30 0.22
C PRO A 61 -32.47 -44.57 0.76
N ASP A 62 -33.02 -45.74 0.48
CA ASP A 62 -32.45 -47.00 0.98
C ASP A 62 -31.15 -47.36 0.30
N GLN A 63 -31.07 -47.14 -1.02
CA GLN A 63 -29.84 -47.32 -1.78
C GLN A 63 -28.74 -46.31 -1.38
N ALA A 64 -29.11 -45.05 -1.12
CA ALA A 64 -28.21 -44.05 -0.59
C ALA A 64 -27.63 -44.43 0.79
N ARG A 65 -28.47 -44.94 1.70
CA ARG A 65 -28.03 -45.45 3.01
C ARG A 65 -27.09 -46.65 2.86
N GLN A 66 -27.37 -47.58 1.95
CA GLN A 66 -26.50 -48.72 1.68
C GLN A 66 -25.14 -48.26 1.13
N SER A 67 -25.15 -47.36 0.15
CA SER A 67 -23.94 -46.78 -0.44
C SER A 67 -23.09 -46.06 0.60
N LEU A 68 -23.71 -45.29 1.50
CA LEU A 68 -23.02 -44.65 2.62
C LEU A 68 -22.32 -45.64 3.52
N ARG A 69 -23.04 -46.78 3.90
CA ARG A 69 -22.42 -47.84 4.72
C ARG A 69 -21.17 -48.44 4.07
N GLN A 70 -21.25 -48.72 2.78
CA GLN A 70 -20.12 -49.24 2.01
C GLN A 70 -18.93 -48.22 1.99
N THR A 71 -19.24 -46.98 1.70
CA THR A 71 -18.24 -45.88 1.67
C THR A 71 -17.58 -45.72 3.04
N LEU A 72 -18.34 -45.72 4.13
CA LEU A 72 -17.78 -45.67 5.49
C LEU A 72 -16.89 -46.85 5.82
N SER A 73 -17.24 -48.06 5.35
CA SER A 73 -16.38 -49.26 5.51
C SER A 73 -15.03 -49.09 4.78
N THR A 74 -15.07 -48.57 3.55
CA THR A 74 -13.87 -48.29 2.75
C THR A 74 -13.02 -47.22 3.44
N ILE A 75 -13.62 -46.09 3.85
CA ILE A 75 -12.90 -45.01 4.55
C ILE A 75 -12.21 -45.52 5.82
N ARG A 76 -12.90 -46.34 6.65
CA ARG A 76 -12.27 -46.89 7.86
C ARG A 76 -11.02 -47.73 7.52
N LYS A 77 -11.11 -48.56 6.48
CA LYS A 77 -9.96 -49.37 6.03
C LYS A 77 -8.80 -48.47 5.56
N GLU A 78 -9.06 -47.46 4.75
CA GLU A 78 -8.06 -46.52 4.25
C GLU A 78 -7.44 -45.67 5.40
N LEU A 79 -8.28 -45.09 6.28
CA LEU A 79 -7.82 -44.35 7.45
C LEU A 79 -7.01 -45.18 8.45
N SER A 80 -7.33 -46.47 8.63
CA SER A 80 -6.54 -47.35 9.48
C SER A 80 -5.13 -47.61 8.95
N GLN A 81 -4.91 -47.48 7.65
CA GLN A 81 -3.58 -47.56 7.04
C GLN A 81 -2.79 -46.24 7.21
N ILE A 82 -3.48 -45.10 7.17
CA ILE A 82 -2.89 -43.75 7.29
C ILE A 82 -2.54 -43.44 8.76
N ALA A 83 -3.44 -43.74 9.67
CA ALA A 83 -3.33 -43.47 11.11
C ALA A 83 -3.68 -44.72 11.96
N PRO A 84 -2.82 -45.76 12.00
CA PRO A 84 -3.19 -47.05 12.57
C PRO A 84 -3.52 -47.03 14.08
N LYS A 85 -3.06 -45.98 14.78
CA LYS A 85 -3.21 -45.85 16.25
C LYS A 85 -4.29 -44.86 16.67
N GLN A 86 -4.99 -44.25 15.71
CA GLN A 86 -5.93 -43.18 15.99
C GLN A 86 -7.32 -43.44 15.35
N LYS A 87 -8.37 -43.17 16.10
CA LYS A 87 -9.74 -43.27 15.62
C LYS A 87 -10.12 -41.92 14.95
N THR A 88 -9.81 -41.76 13.68
CA THR A 88 -10.03 -40.53 12.92
C THR A 88 -11.51 -40.25 12.60
N LEU A 89 -12.31 -41.30 12.39
CA LEU A 89 -13.76 -41.19 12.18
C LEU A 89 -14.48 -41.61 13.45
N ILE A 90 -15.29 -40.70 14.00
CA ILE A 90 -16.13 -40.92 15.20
C ILE A 90 -17.55 -41.21 14.76
N GLU A 91 -18.12 -42.28 15.32
CA GLU A 91 -19.49 -42.71 15.10
C GLU A 91 -20.21 -42.79 16.46
N ASP A 92 -21.30 -42.02 16.58
CA ASP A 92 -22.15 -42.01 17.75
C ASP A 92 -23.61 -42.21 17.29
N GLY A 93 -24.06 -43.45 17.33
CA GLY A 93 -25.34 -43.85 16.80
C GLY A 93 -25.50 -43.56 15.31
N ASP A 94 -26.41 -42.66 14.97
CA ASP A 94 -26.66 -42.20 13.60
C ASP A 94 -25.81 -40.98 13.20
N LEU A 95 -24.96 -40.49 14.09
CA LEU A 95 -24.14 -39.30 13.90
C LEU A 95 -22.72 -39.67 13.55
N LEU A 96 -22.12 -38.84 12.67
CA LEU A 96 -20.74 -38.97 12.22
C LEU A 96 -20.00 -37.66 12.41
N SER A 97 -18.72 -37.73 12.83
CA SER A 97 -17.80 -36.59 12.90
C SER A 97 -16.36 -37.08 12.70
N LEU A 98 -15.44 -36.13 12.49
CA LEU A 98 -14.01 -36.43 12.54
C LEU A 98 -13.45 -36.11 13.93
N ASP A 99 -12.42 -36.85 14.34
CA ASP A 99 -11.69 -36.59 15.56
C ASP A 99 -10.95 -35.25 15.49
N ARG A 100 -10.71 -34.64 16.65
CA ARG A 100 -10.00 -33.35 16.77
C ARG A 100 -8.53 -33.40 16.30
N SER A 101 -7.95 -34.57 16.15
CA SER A 101 -6.64 -34.75 15.55
C SER A 101 -6.61 -34.56 14.03
N VAL A 102 -7.79 -34.54 13.40
CA VAL A 102 -7.95 -34.19 11.98
C VAL A 102 -8.09 -32.67 11.85
N THR A 103 -7.17 -32.05 11.14
CA THR A 103 -7.19 -30.60 10.88
C THR A 103 -7.64 -30.28 9.46
N CYS A 104 -8.17 -29.09 9.25
CA CYS A 104 -8.63 -28.62 7.94
C CYS A 104 -8.30 -27.13 7.78
N ASP A 105 -7.89 -26.75 6.59
CA ASP A 105 -7.54 -25.36 6.25
C ASP A 105 -8.75 -24.40 6.28
N VAL A 106 -9.96 -24.86 6.01
CA VAL A 106 -11.16 -24.00 6.03
C VAL A 106 -11.49 -23.48 7.43
N PRO A 107 -11.68 -24.29 8.50
CA PRO A 107 -11.85 -23.79 9.86
C PRO A 107 -10.63 -23.00 10.37
N GLU A 108 -9.43 -23.33 9.92
CA GLU A 108 -8.22 -22.58 10.25
C GLU A 108 -8.27 -21.17 9.65
N LEU A 109 -8.64 -21.03 8.39
CA LEU A 109 -8.87 -19.75 7.73
C LEU A 109 -9.86 -18.88 8.52
N GLU A 110 -11.01 -19.45 8.88
CA GLU A 110 -12.05 -18.75 9.65
C GLU A 110 -11.53 -18.28 11.01
N SER A 111 -10.79 -19.15 11.71
CA SER A 111 -10.19 -18.81 13.01
C SER A 111 -9.16 -17.68 12.89
N LEU A 112 -8.26 -17.75 11.89
CA LEU A 112 -7.24 -16.73 11.64
C LEU A 112 -7.84 -15.36 11.33
N ILE A 113 -8.90 -15.31 10.53
CA ILE A 113 -9.64 -14.07 10.21
C ILE A 113 -10.32 -13.50 11.47
N ASN A 114 -10.87 -14.36 12.32
CA ASN A 114 -11.54 -13.93 13.57
C ASN A 114 -10.54 -13.37 14.60
N ILE A 115 -9.31 -13.88 14.65
CA ILE A 115 -8.22 -13.34 15.49
C ILE A 115 -7.89 -11.89 15.08
N ASN A 116 -7.97 -11.57 13.81
CA ASN A 116 -7.86 -10.21 13.25
C ASN A 116 -6.59 -9.45 13.66
N THR A 117 -5.46 -10.13 13.74
CA THR A 117 -4.14 -9.52 13.86
C THR A 117 -3.44 -9.51 12.49
N GLU A 118 -2.46 -8.63 12.31
CA GLU A 118 -1.70 -8.57 11.05
C GLU A 118 -1.07 -9.93 10.71
N THR A 119 -0.49 -10.61 11.71
CA THR A 119 0.12 -11.92 11.51
C THR A 119 -0.92 -12.98 11.13
N SER A 120 -2.06 -13.03 11.83
CA SER A 120 -3.10 -14.01 11.52
C SER A 120 -3.74 -13.76 10.15
N LEU A 121 -3.94 -12.49 9.76
CA LEU A 121 -4.49 -12.17 8.45
C LEU A 121 -3.51 -12.49 7.30
N LYS A 122 -2.20 -12.28 7.49
CA LYS A 122 -1.18 -12.72 6.52
C LYS A 122 -1.23 -14.24 6.33
N GLN A 123 -1.31 -15.00 7.43
CA GLN A 123 -1.45 -16.46 7.38
C GLN A 123 -2.75 -16.89 6.71
N ALA A 124 -3.87 -16.20 6.99
CA ALA A 124 -5.16 -16.49 6.36
C ALA A 124 -5.11 -16.30 4.83
N ILE A 125 -4.47 -15.22 4.36
CA ILE A 125 -4.30 -14.94 2.93
C ILE A 125 -3.42 -16.00 2.25
N GLU A 126 -2.35 -16.42 2.90
CA GLU A 126 -1.47 -17.48 2.38
C GLU A 126 -2.15 -18.85 2.35
N LEU A 127 -3.11 -19.09 3.26
CA LEU A 127 -3.86 -20.33 3.33
C LEU A 127 -4.88 -20.46 2.17
N TYR A 128 -5.43 -19.34 1.68
CA TYR A 128 -6.37 -19.31 0.56
C TYR A 128 -5.63 -19.39 -0.78
N ARG A 129 -5.39 -20.60 -1.29
CA ARG A 129 -4.61 -20.87 -2.50
C ARG A 129 -5.43 -20.92 -3.77
N GLY A 130 -6.76 -21.08 -3.65
CA GLY A 130 -7.70 -21.18 -4.75
C GLY A 130 -9.11 -21.45 -4.25
N ASP A 131 -10.04 -21.70 -5.16
CA ASP A 131 -11.42 -21.98 -4.83
C ASP A 131 -11.58 -23.27 -4.04
N PHE A 132 -12.56 -23.28 -3.14
CA PHE A 132 -12.89 -24.46 -2.37
C PHE A 132 -13.15 -25.65 -3.29
N LEU A 133 -12.40 -26.76 -3.08
CA LEU A 133 -12.49 -27.99 -3.90
C LEU A 133 -12.37 -27.68 -5.41
N GLU A 134 -11.34 -26.95 -5.81
CA GLU A 134 -11.10 -26.59 -7.19
C GLU A 134 -10.97 -27.85 -8.07
N GLY A 135 -11.68 -27.88 -9.21
CA GLY A 135 -11.66 -29.03 -10.12
C GLY A 135 -12.32 -30.32 -9.61
N PHE A 136 -12.82 -30.34 -8.36
CA PHE A 136 -13.43 -31.53 -7.77
C PHE A 136 -14.96 -31.54 -7.94
N SER A 137 -15.49 -32.67 -8.43
CA SER A 137 -16.94 -32.94 -8.52
C SER A 137 -17.20 -34.45 -8.39
N ILE A 138 -18.36 -34.79 -7.83
CA ILE A 138 -18.87 -36.15 -7.72
C ILE A 138 -20.13 -36.40 -8.55
N ASN A 139 -20.56 -35.40 -9.33
CA ASN A 139 -21.77 -35.40 -10.16
C ASN A 139 -23.06 -35.69 -9.35
N GLU A 140 -23.18 -35.08 -8.17
CA GLU A 140 -24.40 -35.11 -7.32
C GLU A 140 -24.86 -33.68 -7.10
N GLU A 141 -26.06 -33.35 -7.58
CA GLU A 141 -26.60 -31.98 -7.61
C GLU A 141 -26.54 -31.28 -6.26
N ARG A 142 -26.96 -31.96 -5.16
CA ARG A 142 -26.93 -31.35 -3.84
C ARG A 142 -25.53 -31.06 -3.32
N PHE A 143 -24.56 -31.93 -3.66
CA PHE A 143 -23.16 -31.69 -3.29
C PHE A 143 -22.57 -30.56 -4.12
N ASP A 144 -22.86 -30.52 -5.42
CA ASP A 144 -22.34 -29.47 -6.30
C ASP A 144 -22.92 -28.10 -5.90
N GLN A 145 -24.22 -28.01 -5.53
CA GLN A 145 -24.83 -26.80 -4.96
C GLN A 145 -24.16 -26.38 -3.64
N PHE A 146 -23.87 -27.34 -2.76
CA PHE A 146 -23.13 -27.07 -1.53
C PHE A 146 -21.72 -26.50 -1.83
N VAL A 147 -20.97 -27.10 -2.78
CA VAL A 147 -19.64 -26.63 -3.17
C VAL A 147 -19.69 -25.20 -3.74
N VAL A 148 -20.66 -24.89 -4.59
CA VAL A 148 -20.84 -23.53 -5.13
C VAL A 148 -21.09 -22.51 -4.00
N GLY A 149 -22.01 -22.84 -3.06
CA GLY A 149 -22.30 -21.96 -1.93
C GLY A 149 -21.07 -21.72 -1.02
N GLU A 150 -20.27 -22.76 -0.79
CA GLU A 150 -19.04 -22.64 0.02
C GLU A 150 -17.93 -21.88 -0.73
N ARG A 151 -17.78 -22.05 -2.04
CA ARG A 151 -16.85 -21.23 -2.85
C ARG A 151 -17.15 -19.75 -2.68
N ASP A 152 -18.38 -19.35 -2.91
CA ASP A 152 -18.80 -17.95 -2.76
C ASP A 152 -18.57 -17.42 -1.34
N ARG A 153 -18.86 -18.24 -0.33
CA ARG A 153 -18.67 -17.86 1.08
C ARG A 153 -17.19 -17.65 1.42
N LEU A 154 -16.34 -18.60 1.04
CA LEU A 154 -14.92 -18.59 1.35
C LEU A 154 -14.16 -17.53 0.53
N HIS A 155 -14.57 -17.31 -0.71
CA HIS A 155 -14.08 -16.22 -1.52
C HIS A 155 -14.33 -14.87 -0.85
N ARG A 156 -15.57 -14.60 -0.39
CA ARG A 156 -15.89 -13.37 0.37
C ARG A 156 -15.08 -13.26 1.67
N LEU A 157 -14.80 -14.37 2.36
CA LEU A 157 -13.94 -14.36 3.54
C LEU A 157 -12.49 -14.00 3.20
N ALA A 158 -11.95 -14.54 2.12
CA ALA A 158 -10.60 -14.19 1.66
C ALA A 158 -10.49 -12.70 1.30
N LEU A 159 -11.49 -12.15 0.59
CA LEU A 159 -11.54 -10.71 0.29
C LEU A 159 -11.61 -9.85 1.56
N ARG A 160 -12.41 -10.28 2.56
CA ARG A 160 -12.49 -9.60 3.85
C ARG A 160 -11.15 -9.62 4.59
N ALA A 161 -10.42 -10.74 4.56
CA ALA A 161 -9.09 -10.83 5.16
C ALA A 161 -8.10 -9.82 4.55
N HIS A 162 -8.12 -9.69 3.22
CA HIS A 162 -7.30 -8.69 2.53
C HIS A 162 -7.68 -7.26 2.96
N ALA A 163 -8.97 -6.93 2.99
CA ALA A 163 -9.43 -5.59 3.38
C ALA A 163 -9.02 -5.24 4.82
N GLN A 164 -9.20 -6.18 5.77
CA GLN A 164 -8.79 -5.99 7.15
C GLN A 164 -7.27 -5.82 7.28
N LEU A 165 -6.48 -6.58 6.52
CA LEU A 165 -5.02 -6.46 6.54
C LEU A 165 -4.56 -5.10 5.98
N VAL A 166 -5.16 -4.65 4.86
CA VAL A 166 -4.87 -3.32 4.29
C VAL A 166 -5.16 -2.22 5.31
N GLU A 167 -6.31 -2.29 6.01
CA GLU A 167 -6.64 -1.30 7.04
C GLU A 167 -5.63 -1.28 8.20
N LEU A 168 -5.18 -2.44 8.67
CA LEU A 168 -4.19 -2.53 9.75
C LEU A 168 -2.84 -1.96 9.32
N GLN A 169 -2.39 -2.29 8.10
CA GLN A 169 -1.14 -1.80 7.52
C GLN A 169 -1.18 -0.28 7.29
N ALA A 170 -2.28 0.25 6.75
CA ALA A 170 -2.48 1.69 6.56
C ALA A 170 -2.46 2.45 7.89
N ARG A 171 -3.19 1.96 8.92
CA ARG A 171 -3.23 2.60 10.26
C ARG A 171 -1.87 2.70 10.92
N ARG A 172 -0.94 1.77 10.69
CA ARG A 172 0.44 1.84 11.20
C ARG A 172 1.40 2.61 10.29
N GLY A 173 0.93 3.18 9.19
CA GLY A 173 1.74 3.94 8.24
C GLY A 173 2.57 3.09 7.28
N ALA A 174 2.35 1.78 7.18
CA ALA A 174 3.04 0.90 6.26
C ALA A 174 2.37 0.92 4.87
N LEU A 175 2.42 2.07 4.20
CA LEU A 175 1.69 2.31 2.95
C LEU A 175 2.09 1.34 1.83
N ASP A 176 3.38 1.04 1.66
CA ASP A 176 3.86 0.11 0.62
C ASP A 176 3.30 -1.30 0.82
N GLU A 177 3.27 -1.79 2.08
CA GLU A 177 2.68 -3.09 2.38
C GLU A 177 1.17 -3.09 2.12
N ALA A 178 0.47 -2.03 2.51
CA ALA A 178 -0.98 -1.87 2.29
C ALA A 178 -1.30 -1.86 0.79
N ILE A 179 -0.55 -1.10 -0.01
CA ILE A 179 -0.66 -1.07 -1.48
C ILE A 179 -0.46 -2.47 -2.06
N GLY A 180 0.61 -3.15 -1.67
CA GLY A 180 0.89 -4.51 -2.14
C GLY A 180 -0.21 -5.52 -1.78
N THR A 181 -0.80 -5.39 -0.58
CA THR A 181 -1.92 -6.24 -0.14
C THR A 181 -3.21 -5.93 -0.91
N ALA A 182 -3.52 -4.65 -1.14
CA ALA A 182 -4.69 -4.23 -1.93
C ALA A 182 -4.59 -4.71 -3.39
N GLN A 183 -3.40 -4.62 -3.99
CA GLN A 183 -3.14 -5.16 -5.34
C GLN A 183 -3.32 -6.69 -5.39
N LYS A 184 -2.91 -7.42 -4.34
CA LYS A 184 -3.15 -8.88 -4.25
C LYS A 184 -4.65 -9.18 -4.18
N SER A 185 -5.42 -8.41 -3.43
CA SER A 185 -6.88 -8.54 -3.37
C SER A 185 -7.53 -8.34 -4.74
N LEU A 186 -7.11 -7.32 -5.50
CA LEU A 186 -7.63 -7.06 -6.85
C LEU A 186 -7.20 -8.10 -7.89
N ARG A 187 -6.13 -8.87 -7.66
CA ARG A 187 -5.81 -10.05 -8.47
C ARG A 187 -6.73 -11.23 -8.19
N LEU A 188 -7.22 -11.34 -6.96
CA LEU A 188 -8.18 -12.37 -6.59
C LEU A 188 -9.57 -12.06 -7.16
N ASP A 189 -10.00 -10.81 -7.07
CA ASP A 189 -11.25 -10.32 -7.66
C ASP A 189 -11.10 -8.86 -8.06
N ILE A 190 -11.00 -8.62 -9.37
CA ILE A 190 -10.82 -7.29 -9.95
C ILE A 190 -12.08 -6.42 -9.91
N LEU A 191 -13.25 -7.01 -9.62
CA LEU A 191 -14.53 -6.29 -9.58
C LEU A 191 -14.82 -5.60 -8.25
N GLN A 192 -13.90 -5.69 -7.28
CA GLN A 192 -14.04 -5.07 -5.96
C GLN A 192 -13.87 -3.55 -6.01
N GLU A 193 -14.91 -2.83 -6.36
CA GLU A 193 -14.87 -1.37 -6.38
C GLU A 193 -14.43 -0.72 -5.05
N PRO A 194 -14.85 -1.20 -3.86
CA PRO A 194 -14.34 -0.68 -2.59
C PRO A 194 -12.82 -0.84 -2.43
N MET A 195 -12.23 -1.92 -2.95
CA MET A 195 -10.78 -2.13 -2.89
C MET A 195 -10.04 -1.21 -3.87
N HIS A 196 -10.59 -0.95 -5.05
CA HIS A 196 -10.05 0.08 -5.95
C HIS A 196 -10.03 1.46 -5.28
N ARG A 197 -11.12 1.86 -4.57
CA ARG A 197 -11.16 3.11 -3.80
C ARG A 197 -10.10 3.15 -2.69
N MET A 198 -9.94 2.04 -1.97
CA MET A 198 -8.93 1.96 -0.92
C MET A 198 -7.52 2.14 -1.49
N LEU A 199 -7.21 1.49 -2.60
CA LEU A 199 -5.93 1.63 -3.27
C LEU A 199 -5.68 3.06 -3.81
N MET A 200 -6.72 3.71 -4.34
CA MET A 200 -6.64 5.13 -4.73
C MET A 200 -6.28 6.05 -3.54
N ARG A 201 -6.88 5.81 -2.36
CA ARG A 201 -6.56 6.55 -1.13
C ARG A 201 -5.13 6.31 -0.66
N LEU A 202 -4.68 5.06 -0.67
CA LEU A 202 -3.30 4.71 -0.32
C LEU A 202 -2.27 5.41 -1.22
N TYR A 203 -2.54 5.48 -2.54
CA TYR A 203 -1.69 6.24 -3.46
C TYR A 203 -1.72 7.75 -3.17
N LEU A 204 -2.85 8.31 -2.74
CA LEU A 204 -2.89 9.71 -2.31
C LEU A 204 -2.07 9.95 -1.05
N GLU A 205 -2.18 9.06 -0.06
CA GLU A 205 -1.43 9.14 1.20
C GLU A 205 0.08 8.98 0.98
N SER A 206 0.50 8.15 0.00
CA SER A 206 1.91 8.05 -0.42
C SER A 206 2.39 9.23 -1.27
N GLY A 207 1.49 10.10 -1.70
CA GLY A 207 1.80 11.24 -2.55
C GLY A 207 1.67 11.00 -4.06
N ASP A 208 1.34 9.78 -4.48
CA ASP A 208 1.32 9.32 -5.86
C ASP A 208 -0.03 9.61 -6.56
N VAL A 209 -0.28 10.88 -6.82
CA VAL A 209 -1.53 11.36 -7.45
C VAL A 209 -1.76 10.72 -8.83
N VAL A 210 -0.70 10.43 -9.57
CA VAL A 210 -0.78 9.84 -10.91
C VAL A 210 -1.29 8.41 -10.83
N GLU A 211 -0.71 7.60 -9.94
CA GLU A 211 -1.12 6.21 -9.71
C GLU A 211 -2.57 6.12 -9.18
N ALA A 212 -2.97 7.08 -8.32
CA ALA A 212 -4.35 7.16 -7.85
C ALA A 212 -5.35 7.36 -9.02
N LEU A 213 -5.03 8.22 -10.00
CA LEU A 213 -5.86 8.41 -11.20
C LEU A 213 -5.85 7.20 -12.13
N GLN A 214 -4.71 6.56 -12.33
CA GLN A 214 -4.61 5.34 -13.13
C GLN A 214 -5.44 4.20 -12.52
N GLN A 215 -5.47 4.14 -11.18
CA GLN A 215 -6.30 3.16 -10.48
C GLN A 215 -7.80 3.39 -10.68
N TYR A 216 -8.24 4.66 -10.72
CA TYR A 216 -9.62 5.00 -11.10
C TYR A 216 -9.93 4.55 -12.53
N GLU A 217 -9.04 4.83 -13.49
CA GLU A 217 -9.25 4.40 -14.88
C GLU A 217 -9.33 2.88 -15.00
N THR A 218 -8.52 2.16 -14.25
CA THR A 218 -8.55 0.69 -14.20
C THR A 218 -9.90 0.21 -13.68
N CYS A 219 -10.37 0.76 -12.56
CA CYS A 219 -11.69 0.47 -12.00
C CYS A 219 -12.82 0.74 -13.03
N PHE A 220 -12.81 1.92 -13.65
CA PHE A 220 -13.79 2.30 -14.66
C PHE A 220 -13.83 1.32 -15.84
N LYS A 221 -12.65 0.98 -16.42
CA LYS A 221 -12.53 0.07 -17.56
C LYS A 221 -13.06 -1.32 -17.23
N VAL A 222 -12.73 -1.83 -16.03
CA VAL A 222 -13.14 -3.16 -15.59
C VAL A 222 -14.65 -3.23 -15.37
N LEU A 223 -15.24 -2.28 -14.62
CA LEU A 223 -16.68 -2.25 -14.37
C LEU A 223 -17.49 -2.11 -15.68
N ARG A 224 -17.01 -1.27 -16.60
CA ARG A 224 -17.65 -1.13 -17.93
C ARG A 224 -17.57 -2.38 -18.77
N ARG A 225 -16.43 -3.07 -18.79
CA ARG A 225 -16.21 -4.26 -19.60
C ARG A 225 -17.00 -5.45 -19.09
N GLU A 226 -16.92 -5.71 -17.78
CA GLU A 226 -17.48 -6.94 -17.19
C GLU A 226 -18.96 -6.78 -16.77
N LEU A 227 -19.35 -5.63 -16.23
CA LEU A 227 -20.68 -5.42 -15.67
C LEU A 227 -21.51 -4.41 -16.46
N ARG A 228 -20.92 -3.66 -17.40
CA ARG A 228 -21.57 -2.59 -18.18
C ARG A 228 -22.13 -1.45 -17.32
N ILE A 229 -21.53 -1.21 -16.16
CA ILE A 229 -21.90 -0.14 -15.23
C ILE A 229 -20.77 0.87 -15.10
N ASP A 230 -21.11 2.06 -14.60
CA ASP A 230 -20.14 3.06 -14.17
C ASP A 230 -19.77 2.86 -12.70
N PRO A 231 -18.60 3.37 -12.27
CA PRO A 231 -18.27 3.46 -10.85
C PRO A 231 -19.34 4.19 -10.04
N ASP A 232 -19.45 3.81 -8.77
CA ASP A 232 -20.40 4.42 -7.85
C ASP A 232 -20.10 5.90 -7.56
N THR A 233 -21.00 6.54 -6.81
CA THR A 233 -20.90 7.97 -6.45
C THR A 233 -19.67 8.27 -5.61
N ASP A 234 -19.25 7.36 -4.72
CA ASP A 234 -18.11 7.57 -3.83
C ASP A 234 -16.78 7.47 -4.59
N THR A 235 -16.70 6.54 -5.54
CA THR A 235 -15.52 6.40 -6.41
C THR A 235 -15.36 7.59 -7.34
N LYS A 236 -16.46 8.11 -7.90
CA LYS A 236 -16.48 9.34 -8.70
C LYS A 236 -16.16 10.59 -7.87
N ALA A 237 -16.59 10.63 -6.61
CA ALA A 237 -16.26 11.73 -5.70
C ALA A 237 -14.77 11.76 -5.39
N LEU A 238 -14.18 10.59 -5.10
CA LEU A 238 -12.75 10.46 -4.86
C LEU A 238 -11.92 10.88 -6.09
N GLN A 239 -12.34 10.49 -7.30
CA GLN A 239 -11.66 10.95 -8.53
C GLN A 239 -11.64 12.48 -8.62
N ARG A 240 -12.78 13.14 -8.34
CA ARG A 240 -12.84 14.61 -8.38
C ARG A 240 -11.91 15.26 -7.37
N GLU A 241 -11.84 14.70 -6.16
CA GLU A 241 -10.91 15.14 -5.12
C GLU A 241 -9.45 15.02 -5.60
N ILE A 242 -9.07 13.88 -6.18
CA ILE A 242 -7.73 13.64 -6.73
C ILE A 242 -7.38 14.66 -7.83
N LEU A 243 -8.32 14.94 -8.73
CA LEU A 243 -8.13 15.94 -9.79
C LEU A 243 -7.93 17.35 -9.22
N GLN A 244 -8.63 17.73 -8.15
CA GLN A 244 -8.44 19.01 -7.47
C GLN A 244 -7.04 19.10 -6.82
N ILE A 245 -6.60 18.05 -6.13
CA ILE A 245 -5.25 17.99 -5.55
C ILE A 245 -4.18 18.12 -6.64
N ARG A 246 -4.36 17.44 -7.77
CA ARG A 246 -3.45 17.54 -8.92
C ARG A 246 -3.38 18.95 -9.49
N ALA A 247 -4.54 19.60 -9.64
CA ALA A 247 -4.60 20.98 -10.14
C ALA A 247 -3.92 21.97 -9.19
N GLN A 248 -4.18 21.86 -7.88
CA GLN A 248 -3.55 22.70 -6.86
C GLN A 248 -2.01 22.54 -6.85
N ARG A 249 -1.51 21.30 -6.88
CA ARG A 249 -0.05 21.03 -6.98
C ARG A 249 0.55 21.60 -8.26
N GLY A 250 -0.18 21.52 -9.38
CA GLY A 250 0.25 22.12 -10.66
C GLY A 250 0.29 23.65 -10.64
N GLU A 251 -0.65 24.30 -9.96
CA GLU A 251 -0.63 25.76 -9.76
C GLU A 251 0.49 26.21 -8.81
N GLU A 252 0.71 25.45 -7.74
CA GLU A 252 1.82 25.71 -6.81
C GLU A 252 3.19 25.52 -7.49
N ALA A 253 3.35 24.51 -8.32
CA ALA A 253 4.55 24.29 -9.11
C ALA A 253 4.79 25.43 -10.13
N LYS A 254 3.73 25.87 -10.86
CA LYS A 254 3.80 27.02 -11.76
C LYS A 254 4.11 28.33 -11.02
N LYS A 255 3.54 28.52 -9.82
CA LYS A 255 3.89 29.65 -8.95
C LYS A 255 5.34 29.58 -8.47
N ALA A 256 5.86 28.38 -8.24
CA ALA A 256 7.28 28.21 -7.86
C ALA A 256 8.22 28.43 -9.05
N GLU A 257 7.89 27.96 -10.25
CA GLU A 257 8.65 28.21 -11.49
C GLU A 257 8.67 29.69 -11.92
N GLY A 258 7.62 30.43 -11.59
CA GLY A 258 7.57 31.90 -11.83
C GLY A 258 8.17 32.73 -10.71
N ARG A 259 8.60 32.14 -9.59
CA ARG A 259 9.25 32.86 -8.50
C ARG A 259 10.73 33.04 -8.80
N ARG A 260 11.19 34.30 -8.74
CA ARG A 260 12.62 34.59 -8.82
C ARG A 260 13.33 34.06 -7.59
N THR A 261 14.48 33.43 -7.82
CA THR A 261 15.29 32.78 -6.77
C THR A 261 16.41 33.69 -6.30
N ILE A 262 16.45 33.95 -5.00
CA ILE A 262 17.47 34.77 -4.34
C ILE A 262 18.38 33.86 -3.53
N LEU A 263 19.68 33.91 -3.77
CA LEU A 263 20.69 33.30 -2.90
C LEU A 263 21.13 34.31 -1.83
N VAL A 264 20.92 33.96 -0.57
CA VAL A 264 21.38 34.73 0.59
C VAL A 264 22.63 34.07 1.15
N VAL A 265 23.74 34.81 1.18
CA VAL A 265 25.02 34.36 1.73
C VAL A 265 25.35 35.18 2.96
N GLU A 266 25.21 34.58 4.15
CA GLU A 266 25.37 35.22 5.44
C GLU A 266 25.80 34.16 6.47
N ASP A 267 26.85 34.36 7.20
CA ASP A 267 27.38 33.41 8.19
C ASP A 267 26.55 33.38 9.47
N ASN A 268 26.02 34.54 9.87
CA ASN A 268 25.17 34.62 11.07
C ASN A 268 23.82 33.98 10.86
N VAL A 269 23.53 32.92 11.63
CA VAL A 269 22.31 32.12 11.54
C VAL A 269 21.02 32.96 11.69
N LEU A 270 21.00 33.88 12.68
CA LEU A 270 19.79 34.69 12.95
C LEU A 270 19.53 35.69 11.81
N SER A 271 20.56 36.38 11.30
CA SER A 271 20.47 37.30 10.18
C SER A 271 20.00 36.58 8.92
N ARG A 272 20.59 35.41 8.63
CA ARG A 272 20.24 34.57 7.51
C ARG A 272 18.78 34.11 7.53
N GLU A 273 18.31 33.60 8.68
CA GLU A 273 16.91 33.16 8.83
C GLU A 273 15.90 34.32 8.80
N LEU A 274 16.27 35.49 9.32
CA LEU A 274 15.42 36.68 9.24
C LEU A 274 15.25 37.13 7.77
N MET A 275 16.34 37.21 7.01
CA MET A 275 16.29 37.55 5.57
C MET A 275 15.50 36.52 4.78
N ASN A 276 15.69 35.23 5.06
CA ASN A 276 14.89 34.14 4.48
C ASN A 276 13.39 34.35 4.68
N ALA A 277 12.96 34.58 5.94
CA ALA A 277 11.55 34.78 6.26
C ALA A 277 10.96 36.01 5.55
N VAL A 278 11.70 37.13 5.53
CA VAL A 278 11.28 38.39 4.90
C VAL A 278 11.14 38.23 3.39
N LEU A 279 12.13 37.66 2.71
CA LEU A 279 12.11 37.47 1.27
C LEU A 279 11.04 36.44 0.83
N LYS A 280 10.89 35.34 1.55
CA LYS A 280 9.81 34.37 1.30
C LYS A 280 8.42 34.98 1.48
N SER A 281 8.22 35.83 2.48
CA SER A 281 6.93 36.53 2.68
C SER A 281 6.58 37.48 1.54
N ALA A 282 7.61 38.00 0.84
CA ALA A 282 7.46 38.84 -0.34
C ALA A 282 7.28 38.06 -1.65
N GLY A 283 7.26 36.73 -1.59
CA GLY A 283 6.96 35.86 -2.74
C GLY A 283 8.18 35.34 -3.50
N TYR A 284 9.40 35.61 -3.04
CA TYR A 284 10.63 35.07 -3.65
C TYR A 284 10.90 33.63 -3.23
N SER A 285 11.55 32.85 -4.08
CA SER A 285 12.24 31.61 -3.69
C SER A 285 13.58 31.98 -3.07
N VAL A 286 13.97 31.35 -1.94
CA VAL A 286 15.19 31.72 -1.22
C VAL A 286 16.02 30.48 -0.98
N VAL A 287 17.27 30.54 -1.42
CA VAL A 287 18.31 29.55 -1.12
C VAL A 287 19.29 30.20 -0.15
N LEU A 288 19.82 29.46 0.81
CA LEU A 288 20.69 29.95 1.85
C LEU A 288 22.08 29.32 1.69
N ALA A 289 23.11 30.14 1.91
CA ALA A 289 24.48 29.68 2.07
C ALA A 289 25.11 30.35 3.29
N LYS A 290 25.88 29.61 4.07
CA LYS A 290 26.54 30.11 5.28
C LYS A 290 27.93 30.68 5.02
N ASP A 291 28.48 30.38 3.87
CA ASP A 291 29.83 30.83 3.46
C ASP A 291 29.98 30.87 1.94
N GLY A 292 31.09 31.40 1.46
CA GLY A 292 31.33 31.53 0.02
C GLY A 292 31.53 30.19 -0.70
N ALA A 293 31.98 29.14 -0.04
CA ALA A 293 32.14 27.82 -0.66
C ALA A 293 30.78 27.17 -0.94
N GLU A 294 29.85 27.28 0.01
CA GLU A 294 28.47 26.79 -0.17
C GLU A 294 27.77 27.61 -1.27
N ALA A 295 27.95 28.92 -1.30
CA ALA A 295 27.41 29.79 -2.34
C ALA A 295 27.84 29.39 -3.76
N LEU A 296 29.12 29.10 -3.97
CA LEU A 296 29.68 28.64 -5.26
C LEU A 296 29.07 27.28 -5.69
N MET A 297 28.86 26.37 -4.74
CA MET A 297 28.17 25.08 -5.03
C MET A 297 26.72 25.28 -5.46
N VAL A 298 26.01 26.21 -4.83
CA VAL A 298 24.60 26.50 -5.14
C VAL A 298 24.45 27.07 -6.54
N VAL A 299 25.25 28.11 -6.91
CA VAL A 299 25.13 28.73 -8.23
C VAL A 299 25.53 27.80 -9.38
N GLY A 300 26.31 26.75 -9.09
CA GLY A 300 26.62 25.69 -10.06
C GLY A 300 25.50 24.67 -10.29
N ARG A 301 24.48 24.66 -9.44
CA ARG A 301 23.38 23.66 -9.46
C ARG A 301 22.00 24.26 -9.69
N GLU A 302 21.79 25.48 -9.24
CA GLU A 302 20.48 26.14 -9.25
C GLU A 302 20.53 27.45 -10.04
N LYS A 303 19.44 27.77 -10.73
CA LYS A 303 19.32 29.08 -11.38
C LYS A 303 19.00 30.14 -10.33
N ILE A 304 19.94 31.07 -10.14
CA ILE A 304 19.80 32.18 -9.20
C ILE A 304 19.55 33.46 -10.00
N ASP A 305 18.57 34.28 -9.56
CA ASP A 305 18.19 35.54 -10.21
C ASP A 305 18.79 36.76 -9.49
N LEU A 306 19.15 36.63 -8.21
CA LEU A 306 19.79 37.68 -7.40
C LEU A 306 20.62 37.08 -6.28
N LEU A 307 21.77 37.71 -6.01
CA LEU A 307 22.63 37.43 -4.84
C LEU A 307 22.42 38.51 -3.76
N VAL A 308 22.30 38.08 -2.52
CA VAL A 308 22.35 38.96 -1.34
C VAL A 308 23.53 38.48 -0.48
N ILE A 309 24.62 39.21 -0.45
CA ILE A 309 25.90 38.74 0.06
C ILE A 309 26.35 39.62 1.23
N ASP A 310 26.65 39.01 2.40
CA ASP A 310 27.40 39.70 3.45
C ASP A 310 28.84 39.94 2.98
N VAL A 311 29.35 41.16 3.20
CA VAL A 311 30.76 41.48 2.89
C VAL A 311 31.67 40.73 3.85
N ASP A 312 31.30 40.60 5.11
CA ASP A 312 32.13 40.01 6.18
C ASP A 312 31.88 38.51 6.36
N LEU A 313 32.25 37.76 5.32
CA LEU A 313 32.12 36.28 5.32
C LEU A 313 33.43 35.61 5.78
N PRO A 314 33.31 34.45 6.45
CA PRO A 314 34.49 33.66 6.83
C PRO A 314 35.15 33.03 5.58
N TYR A 315 36.49 32.92 5.60
CA TYR A 315 37.36 32.30 4.59
C TYR A 315 37.49 33.07 3.28
N ILE A 316 36.40 33.53 2.68
CA ILE A 316 36.38 34.33 1.43
C ILE A 316 35.40 35.46 1.68
N ASP A 317 35.90 36.71 1.68
CA ASP A 317 35.04 37.90 1.82
C ASP A 317 34.07 38.04 0.63
N GLY A 318 32.95 38.77 0.88
CA GLY A 318 31.91 38.89 -0.13
C GLY A 318 32.34 39.46 -1.46
N HIS A 319 33.31 40.40 -1.48
CA HIS A 319 33.85 40.98 -2.71
C HIS A 319 34.63 39.95 -3.54
N SER A 320 35.50 39.21 -2.88
CA SER A 320 36.29 38.12 -3.52
C SER A 320 35.36 37.00 -4.01
N LEU A 321 34.29 36.72 -3.29
CA LEU A 321 33.27 35.75 -3.73
C LEU A 321 32.58 36.20 -5.03
N LEU A 322 32.10 37.45 -5.12
CA LEU A 322 31.43 37.95 -6.30
C LEU A 322 32.40 37.98 -7.50
N GLN A 323 33.64 38.40 -7.31
CA GLN A 323 34.68 38.38 -8.34
C GLN A 323 34.92 36.95 -8.86
N ALA A 324 35.08 35.97 -7.97
CA ALA A 324 35.23 34.56 -8.35
C ALA A 324 34.01 34.02 -9.12
N MET A 325 32.81 34.45 -8.77
CA MET A 325 31.58 34.10 -9.52
C MET A 325 31.64 34.67 -10.95
N HIS A 326 32.00 35.95 -11.11
CA HIS A 326 32.11 36.58 -12.43
C HIS A 326 33.19 35.91 -13.29
N GLU A 327 34.35 35.58 -12.72
CA GLU A 327 35.45 34.88 -13.43
C GLU A 327 35.02 33.49 -13.93
N ASN A 328 34.07 32.84 -13.21
CA ASN A 328 33.46 31.56 -13.59
C ASN A 328 32.20 31.70 -14.48
N GLY A 329 31.94 32.91 -15.02
CA GLY A 329 30.81 33.14 -15.94
C GLY A 329 29.43 33.27 -15.31
N VAL A 330 29.35 33.45 -14.00
CA VAL A 330 28.12 33.68 -13.27
C VAL A 330 27.78 35.17 -13.28
N ALA A 331 26.92 35.62 -14.21
CA ALA A 331 26.51 37.02 -14.39
C ALA A 331 25.15 37.26 -13.69
N VAL A 332 25.12 37.19 -12.36
CA VAL A 332 23.90 37.40 -11.54
C VAL A 332 24.09 38.71 -10.77
N PRO A 333 23.08 39.62 -10.75
CA PRO A 333 23.14 40.86 -9.97
C PRO A 333 23.30 40.54 -8.48
N ALA A 334 24.10 41.35 -7.78
CA ALA A 334 24.39 41.18 -6.36
C ALA A 334 24.09 42.44 -5.54
N ILE A 335 23.47 42.26 -4.38
CA ILE A 335 23.29 43.27 -3.35
C ILE A 335 24.25 42.91 -2.20
N PHE A 336 25.18 43.81 -1.85
CA PHE A 336 25.99 43.62 -0.66
C PHE A 336 25.33 44.14 0.61
N ILE A 337 25.56 43.43 1.70
CA ILE A 337 25.19 43.84 3.04
C ILE A 337 26.46 43.95 3.87
N SER A 338 26.65 45.06 4.63
CA SER A 338 27.81 45.20 5.49
C SER A 338 27.52 45.97 6.77
N GLY A 339 28.16 45.56 7.85
CA GLY A 339 28.22 46.26 9.10
C GLY A 339 29.51 47.05 9.30
N LEU A 340 30.43 46.98 8.40
CA LEU A 340 31.72 47.67 8.46
C LEU A 340 31.54 49.20 8.35
N PRO A 341 32.22 50.01 9.19
CA PRO A 341 32.15 51.45 9.08
C PRO A 341 33.08 51.94 7.93
N GLY A 342 32.65 53.00 7.27
CA GLY A 342 33.41 53.68 6.20
C GLY A 342 32.70 53.63 4.84
N ASP A 343 32.93 54.68 4.04
CA ASP A 343 32.37 54.78 2.69
C ASP A 343 33.20 53.97 1.69
N ASP A 344 34.44 53.63 2.02
CA ASP A 344 35.33 52.83 1.18
C ASP A 344 34.77 51.42 0.90
N VAL A 345 34.03 50.83 1.86
CA VAL A 345 33.44 49.49 1.69
C VAL A 345 32.34 49.51 0.63
N GLU A 346 31.51 50.56 0.62
CA GLU A 346 30.47 50.76 -0.37
C GLU A 346 31.03 51.06 -1.76
N VAL A 347 32.05 51.91 -1.85
CA VAL A 347 32.77 52.21 -3.09
C VAL A 347 33.36 50.93 -3.69
N ARG A 348 34.06 50.13 -2.89
CA ARG A 348 34.63 48.85 -3.30
C ARG A 348 33.57 47.85 -3.78
N ALA A 349 32.38 47.84 -3.12
CA ALA A 349 31.29 46.98 -3.54
C ALA A 349 30.85 47.29 -4.99
N PHE A 350 30.72 48.56 -5.36
CA PHE A 350 30.35 48.96 -6.72
C PHE A 350 31.50 48.73 -7.70
N GLU A 351 32.77 48.89 -7.30
CA GLU A 351 33.94 48.60 -8.15
C GLU A 351 34.02 47.13 -8.59
N VAL A 352 33.59 46.19 -7.72
CA VAL A 352 33.51 44.74 -8.07
C VAL A 352 32.21 44.34 -8.78
N GLY A 353 31.34 45.30 -9.08
CA GLY A 353 30.13 45.08 -9.88
C GLY A 353 28.83 44.80 -9.08
N ALA A 354 28.75 45.24 -7.83
CA ALA A 354 27.49 45.15 -7.09
C ALA A 354 26.41 46.01 -7.74
N ALA A 355 25.18 45.49 -7.78
CA ALA A 355 24.01 46.22 -8.26
C ALA A 355 23.46 47.18 -7.19
N ASP A 356 23.62 46.87 -5.92
CA ASP A 356 23.21 47.74 -4.81
C ASP A 356 23.95 47.37 -3.50
N PHE A 357 23.79 48.21 -2.47
CA PHE A 357 24.43 48.07 -1.15
C PHE A 357 23.48 48.40 0.00
N ILE A 358 23.52 47.65 1.08
CA ILE A 358 22.72 47.87 2.28
C ILE A 358 23.60 47.85 3.53
N ARG A 359 23.49 48.90 4.35
CA ARG A 359 24.20 48.96 5.65
C ARG A 359 23.45 48.24 6.75
N LYS A 360 24.11 47.43 7.56
CA LYS A 360 23.58 46.85 8.80
C LYS A 360 23.36 47.94 9.86
N PRO A 361 22.29 47.92 10.68
CA PRO A 361 21.28 46.84 10.72
C PRO A 361 20.29 46.89 9.56
N VAL A 362 20.04 45.73 8.95
CA VAL A 362 19.17 45.59 7.80
C VAL A 362 17.70 45.78 8.21
N LYS A 363 17.05 46.81 7.71
CA LYS A 363 15.61 47.02 7.88
C LYS A 363 14.85 46.24 6.80
N ASN A 364 13.83 45.48 7.19
CA ASN A 364 13.05 44.62 6.27
C ASN A 364 12.50 45.42 5.05
N SER A 365 11.98 46.62 5.28
CA SER A 365 11.48 47.49 4.20
C SER A 365 12.57 47.95 3.22
N VAL A 366 13.82 48.18 3.72
CA VAL A 366 14.95 48.55 2.87
C VAL A 366 15.40 47.38 2.05
N LEU A 367 15.55 46.19 2.64
CA LEU A 367 15.89 44.94 1.93
C LEU A 367 14.91 44.69 0.78
N LEU A 368 13.61 44.70 1.08
CA LEU A 368 12.59 44.45 0.06
C LEU A 368 12.58 45.51 -1.07
N ALA A 369 12.75 46.78 -0.73
CA ALA A 369 12.81 47.85 -1.72
C ALA A 369 14.02 47.73 -2.67
N ARG A 370 15.21 47.39 -2.11
CA ARG A 370 16.43 47.21 -2.91
C ARG A 370 16.36 45.98 -3.79
N VAL A 371 15.89 44.83 -3.24
CA VAL A 371 15.65 43.61 -4.00
C VAL A 371 14.68 43.86 -5.16
N ALA A 372 13.53 44.52 -4.90
CA ALA A 372 12.56 44.84 -5.94
C ALA A 372 13.12 45.74 -7.04
N LYS A 373 13.94 46.72 -6.66
CA LYS A 373 14.63 47.63 -7.62
C LYS A 373 15.56 46.83 -8.53
N VAL A 374 16.52 46.09 -7.97
CA VAL A 374 17.50 45.33 -8.72
C VAL A 374 16.87 44.27 -9.62
N MET A 375 15.83 43.57 -9.11
CA MET A 375 15.09 42.60 -9.89
C MET A 375 14.35 43.23 -11.10
N LYS A 376 13.91 44.47 -10.99
CA LYS A 376 13.24 45.21 -12.10
C LYS A 376 14.24 45.72 -13.14
N GLU A 377 15.44 46.04 -12.72
CA GLU A 377 16.52 46.52 -13.64
C GLU A 377 17.16 45.34 -14.40
N ALA A 378 16.99 44.11 -13.93
CA ALA A 378 17.50 42.89 -14.56
C ALA A 378 16.55 42.28 -15.62
N ASP A 379 15.34 42.82 -15.76
CA ASP A 379 14.34 42.50 -16.80
C ASP A 379 14.60 43.33 -18.06
#